data_e423b5aa05cc268ee2b1d5ce14817cd7
#
_entry.id   e423b5aa05cc268ee2b1d5ce14817cd7
#
_cell.length_a   1.000
_cell.length_b   1.000
_cell.length_c   1.000
_cell.angle_alpha   90.00
_cell.angle_beta   90.00
_cell.angle_gamma   90.00
#
_symmetry.space_group_name_H-M   'P 1'
#
loop_
_entity.id
_entity.type
_entity.pdbx_description
1 polymer ?
#
loop_
_entity_poly.entity_id
_entity_poly.type
_entity_poly.pdbx_seq_one_letter_code
_entity_poly.pdbx_strand_id
1 'polypeptide(L)'
;MEIKKKLEESDEDVLRVVVVELRRRFQSTSKDVILPVFIDLGDDISVTVPQKGEKKKLLDLSLRNAKQGRLEQLKQIKISDPQQHTNRLLNQMKKDLRLQVLPDHIECFDNSNIQGSNPVAACVVFRNTKPAKKEYRHYIIKTVTGANDYASMEEVIYRRYKRLLEEKQSLPQLIVIDGGKGQLSSALLSIDALGLRNKIAVIGIAKRLEEIYYPNDPIPMYLDKRSETLKIIQQLRNEAHRFGVRLHRNKRSKHAVSSSLDNIPGIGEKTIIKLLKMFKSVKRIKEAELKDLGAVIGNGKSQRTLFTFSXX
;
A
#
# COMPACT_ATOMS: atom_id res chain seq x y z
N MET A 1 14.74 -19.70 -22.89
CA MET A 1 13.84 -20.86 -22.82
C MET A 1 13.20 -20.90 -21.44
N GLU A 2 11.89 -20.97 -21.36
CA GLU A 2 11.14 -21.11 -20.12
C GLU A 2 10.37 -22.42 -20.18
N ILE A 3 10.47 -23.22 -19.13
CA ILE A 3 9.80 -24.52 -19.06
C ILE A 3 8.85 -24.51 -17.86
N LYS A 4 7.62 -24.94 -18.09
CA LYS A 4 6.62 -25.13 -17.04
C LYS A 4 6.71 -26.55 -16.52
N LYS A 5 7.17 -26.69 -15.30
CA LYS A 5 7.26 -27.97 -14.60
C LYS A 5 5.86 -28.49 -14.26
N LYS A 6 5.61 -29.76 -14.52
CA LYS A 6 4.40 -30.45 -14.07
C LYS A 6 4.57 -30.86 -12.58
N LEU A 7 3.44 -31.02 -11.91
CA LEU A 7 3.45 -31.33 -10.45
C LEU A 7 4.22 -32.62 -10.08
N GLU A 8 4.26 -33.58 -10.99
CA GLU A 8 4.87 -34.90 -10.76
C GLU A 8 6.32 -35.00 -11.24
N GLU A 9 6.88 -33.97 -11.87
CA GLU A 9 8.25 -33.98 -12.40
C GLU A 9 9.25 -33.52 -11.34
N SER A 10 10.39 -34.22 -11.21
CA SER A 10 11.47 -33.75 -10.36
C SER A 10 12.24 -32.60 -11.02
N ASP A 11 12.93 -31.79 -10.23
CA ASP A 11 13.79 -30.71 -10.75
C ASP A 11 14.92 -31.29 -11.62
N GLU A 12 15.40 -32.47 -11.26
CA GLU A 12 16.46 -33.19 -11.99
C GLU A 12 15.99 -33.63 -13.37
N ASP A 13 14.77 -34.17 -13.49
CA ASP A 13 14.21 -34.60 -14.77
C ASP A 13 14.01 -33.40 -15.72
N VAL A 14 13.47 -32.31 -15.18
CA VAL A 14 13.29 -31.07 -15.95
C VAL A 14 14.64 -30.54 -16.43
N LEU A 15 15.65 -30.52 -15.54
CA LEU A 15 17.00 -30.05 -15.88
C LEU A 15 17.64 -30.93 -16.94
N ARG A 16 17.45 -32.27 -16.87
CA ARG A 16 17.95 -33.21 -17.88
C ARG A 16 17.38 -32.86 -19.27
N VAL A 17 16.07 -32.67 -19.38
CA VAL A 17 15.40 -32.32 -20.64
C VAL A 17 15.94 -30.99 -21.17
N VAL A 18 16.11 -29.98 -20.29
CA VAL A 18 16.63 -28.65 -20.66
C VAL A 18 18.04 -28.76 -21.21
N VAL A 19 18.90 -29.51 -20.55
CA VAL A 19 20.32 -29.66 -20.97
C VAL A 19 20.39 -30.33 -22.35
N VAL A 20 19.66 -31.42 -22.55
CA VAL A 20 19.63 -32.13 -23.85
C VAL A 20 19.13 -31.19 -24.94
N GLU A 21 18.04 -30.48 -24.72
CA GLU A 21 17.47 -29.56 -25.70
C GLU A 21 18.42 -28.39 -26.03
N LEU A 22 19.07 -27.83 -25.03
CA LEU A 22 20.05 -26.73 -25.24
C LEU A 22 21.26 -27.24 -26.03
N ARG A 23 21.78 -28.42 -25.70
CA ARG A 23 22.88 -29.02 -26.44
C ARG A 23 22.52 -29.23 -27.91
N ARG A 24 21.32 -29.76 -28.16
CA ARG A 24 20.80 -29.94 -29.53
C ARG A 24 20.68 -28.60 -30.26
N ARG A 25 20.05 -27.61 -29.63
CA ARG A 25 19.80 -26.28 -30.19
C ARG A 25 21.10 -25.53 -30.57
N PHE A 26 22.11 -25.64 -29.74
CA PHE A 26 23.39 -24.97 -29.95
C PHE A 26 24.45 -25.88 -30.58
N GLN A 27 24.07 -27.10 -30.98
CA GLN A 27 24.94 -28.09 -31.60
C GLN A 27 26.22 -28.31 -30.78
N SER A 28 26.08 -28.36 -29.45
CA SER A 28 27.21 -28.47 -28.53
C SER A 28 27.81 -29.88 -28.56
N THR A 29 29.12 -29.95 -28.83
CA THR A 29 29.90 -31.19 -28.80
C THR A 29 30.73 -31.34 -27.50
N SER A 30 30.59 -30.40 -26.57
CA SER A 30 31.33 -30.39 -25.31
C SER A 30 31.05 -31.65 -24.51
N LYS A 31 32.10 -32.29 -24.01
CA LYS A 31 32.00 -33.46 -23.14
C LYS A 31 31.85 -33.07 -21.65
N ASP A 32 32.04 -31.79 -21.32
CA ASP A 32 31.94 -31.32 -19.92
C ASP A 32 30.79 -30.33 -19.80
N VAL A 33 29.85 -30.59 -18.89
CA VAL A 33 28.64 -29.75 -18.64
C VAL A 33 28.70 -29.33 -17.17
N ILE A 34 28.55 -28.00 -16.93
CA ILE A 34 28.57 -27.44 -15.58
C ILE A 34 27.12 -27.17 -15.13
N LEU A 35 26.73 -27.78 -14.03
CA LEU A 35 25.35 -27.69 -13.52
C LEU A 35 25.34 -27.38 -12.00
N PRO A 36 24.21 -26.83 -11.50
CA PRO A 36 24.08 -26.57 -10.05
C PRO A 36 23.86 -27.83 -9.20
N VAL A 37 23.35 -28.89 -9.83
CA VAL A 37 23.15 -30.22 -9.19
C VAL A 37 23.64 -31.31 -10.15
N PHE A 38 23.97 -32.44 -9.60
CA PHE A 38 24.38 -33.59 -10.40
C PHE A 38 23.14 -34.24 -11.06
N ILE A 39 23.26 -34.51 -12.35
CA ILE A 39 22.28 -35.31 -13.11
C ILE A 39 23.05 -36.25 -14.04
N ASP A 40 22.53 -37.41 -14.27
CA ASP A 40 23.15 -38.38 -15.19
C ASP A 40 22.70 -38.01 -16.63
N LEU A 41 23.69 -37.76 -17.49
CA LEU A 41 23.47 -37.42 -18.92
C LEU A 41 24.01 -38.50 -19.86
N GLY A 42 24.42 -39.64 -19.30
CA GLY A 42 25.01 -40.77 -20.06
C GLY A 42 26.55 -40.72 -20.06
N ASP A 43 27.15 -41.83 -20.47
CA ASP A 43 28.57 -42.11 -20.33
C ASP A 43 29.50 -41.14 -21.10
N ASP A 44 28.99 -40.50 -22.16
CA ASP A 44 29.77 -39.61 -23.02
C ASP A 44 29.87 -38.19 -22.48
N ILE A 45 29.15 -37.83 -21.42
CA ILE A 45 29.04 -36.46 -20.92
C ILE A 45 29.40 -36.40 -19.42
N SER A 46 30.44 -35.69 -19.10
CA SER A 46 30.85 -35.43 -17.72
C SER A 46 30.11 -34.27 -17.13
N VAL A 47 29.43 -34.48 -16.00
CA VAL A 47 28.71 -33.40 -15.29
C VAL A 47 29.54 -32.92 -14.12
N THR A 48 29.87 -31.64 -14.11
CA THR A 48 30.65 -30.99 -13.02
C THR A 48 29.71 -30.11 -12.19
N VAL A 49 29.70 -30.34 -10.86
CA VAL A 49 28.98 -29.47 -9.90
C VAL A 49 30.06 -28.67 -9.13
N PRO A 50 30.42 -27.48 -9.60
CA PRO A 50 31.57 -26.77 -9.03
C PRO A 50 31.23 -26.07 -7.73
N GLN A 51 32.12 -26.20 -6.74
CA GLN A 51 32.02 -25.54 -5.45
C GLN A 51 32.87 -24.25 -5.39
N LYS A 52 33.98 -24.21 -6.16
CA LYS A 52 34.92 -23.07 -6.18
C LYS A 52 35.64 -22.98 -7.54
N GLY A 53 36.39 -21.91 -7.74
CA GLY A 53 37.19 -21.69 -8.95
C GLY A 53 36.39 -21.12 -10.13
N GLU A 54 36.99 -21.18 -11.32
CA GLU A 54 36.45 -20.59 -12.54
C GLU A 54 35.13 -21.22 -12.98
N LYS A 55 35.00 -22.54 -12.90
CA LYS A 55 33.75 -23.24 -13.24
C LYS A 55 32.61 -22.75 -12.35
N LYS A 56 32.87 -22.46 -11.05
CA LYS A 56 31.87 -21.88 -10.16
C LYS A 56 31.45 -20.48 -10.59
N LYS A 57 32.42 -19.66 -10.97
CA LYS A 57 32.16 -18.29 -11.49
C LYS A 57 31.28 -18.34 -12.75
N LEU A 58 31.53 -19.29 -13.66
CA LEU A 58 30.73 -19.47 -14.87
C LEU A 58 29.29 -19.88 -14.52
N LEU A 59 29.12 -20.81 -13.58
CA LEU A 59 27.79 -21.22 -13.10
C LEU A 59 27.03 -20.04 -12.50
N ASP A 60 27.68 -19.26 -11.64
CA ASP A 60 27.09 -18.09 -10.99
C ASP A 60 26.73 -17.01 -12.03
N LEU A 61 27.55 -16.83 -13.07
CA LEU A 61 27.24 -15.93 -14.19
C LEU A 61 25.99 -16.41 -14.94
N SER A 62 25.91 -17.69 -15.26
CA SER A 62 24.76 -18.29 -15.92
C SER A 62 23.48 -18.08 -15.11
N LEU A 63 23.52 -18.30 -13.79
CA LEU A 63 22.40 -18.10 -12.89
C LEU A 63 21.97 -16.61 -12.85
N ARG A 64 22.93 -15.69 -12.82
CA ARG A 64 22.63 -14.25 -12.89
C ARG A 64 21.95 -13.86 -14.20
N ASN A 65 22.46 -14.37 -15.32
CA ASN A 65 21.90 -14.12 -16.66
C ASN A 65 20.48 -14.68 -16.76
N ALA A 66 20.23 -15.87 -16.24
CA ALA A 66 18.89 -16.47 -16.23
C ALA A 66 17.91 -15.62 -15.40
N LYS A 67 18.32 -15.14 -14.23
CA LYS A 67 17.52 -14.24 -13.39
C LYS A 67 17.23 -12.92 -14.09
N GLN A 68 18.24 -12.33 -14.74
CA GLN A 68 18.09 -11.08 -15.48
C GLN A 68 17.14 -11.25 -16.67
N GLY A 69 17.30 -12.32 -17.43
CA GLY A 69 16.40 -12.64 -18.56
C GLY A 69 14.95 -12.79 -18.13
N ARG A 70 14.73 -13.46 -16.99
CA ARG A 70 13.38 -13.60 -16.41
C ARG A 70 12.78 -12.24 -16.02
N LEU A 71 13.59 -11.36 -15.39
CA LEU A 71 13.14 -10.00 -15.03
C LEU A 71 12.78 -9.18 -16.27
N GLU A 72 13.57 -9.28 -17.32
CA GLU A 72 13.30 -8.58 -18.60
C GLU A 72 12.01 -9.09 -19.25
N GLN A 73 11.81 -10.39 -19.26
CA GLN A 73 10.59 -11.01 -19.77
C GLN A 73 9.36 -10.53 -19.01
N LEU A 74 9.43 -10.50 -17.66
CA LEU A 74 8.34 -9.98 -16.82
C LEU A 74 8.06 -8.50 -17.10
N LYS A 75 9.09 -7.70 -17.36
CA LYS A 75 8.93 -6.29 -17.75
C LYS A 75 8.22 -6.18 -19.11
N GLN A 76 8.60 -7.00 -20.07
CA GLN A 76 7.97 -7.01 -21.40
C GLN A 76 6.49 -7.41 -21.31
N ILE A 77 6.15 -8.44 -20.54
CA ILE A 77 4.75 -8.85 -20.31
C ILE A 77 3.95 -7.68 -19.70
N LYS A 78 4.52 -7.00 -18.73
CA LYS A 78 3.88 -5.85 -18.07
C LYS A 78 3.60 -4.71 -19.07
N ILE A 79 4.50 -4.51 -20.04
CA ILE A 79 4.36 -3.47 -21.08
C ILE A 79 3.39 -3.92 -22.17
N SER A 80 3.53 -5.15 -22.65
CA SER A 80 2.74 -5.68 -23.77
C SER A 80 1.30 -6.05 -23.39
N ASP A 81 1.11 -6.56 -22.16
CA ASP A 81 -0.22 -6.95 -21.67
C ASP A 81 -0.37 -6.61 -20.19
N PRO A 82 -0.72 -5.34 -19.87
CA PRO A 82 -0.93 -4.92 -18.48
C PRO A 82 -2.03 -5.69 -17.76
N GLN A 83 -3.04 -6.17 -18.49
CA GLN A 83 -4.15 -6.94 -17.91
C GLN A 83 -3.68 -8.35 -17.50
N GLN A 84 -2.88 -9.00 -18.32
CA GLN A 84 -2.30 -10.30 -17.99
C GLN A 84 -1.41 -10.19 -16.74
N HIS A 85 -0.61 -9.14 -16.64
CA HIS A 85 0.24 -8.88 -15.49
C HIS A 85 -0.61 -8.69 -14.22
N THR A 86 -1.68 -7.88 -14.30
CA THR A 86 -2.60 -7.65 -13.18
C THR A 86 -3.26 -8.96 -12.74
N ASN A 87 -3.77 -9.73 -13.68
CA ASN A 87 -4.41 -11.03 -13.39
C ASN A 87 -3.44 -11.99 -12.70
N ARG A 88 -2.18 -12.03 -13.14
CA ARG A 88 -1.13 -12.84 -12.50
C ARG A 88 -0.92 -12.42 -11.04
N LEU A 89 -0.85 -11.10 -10.79
CA LEU A 89 -0.68 -10.57 -9.43
C LEU A 89 -1.88 -10.90 -8.54
N LEU A 90 -3.10 -10.72 -9.04
CA LEU A 90 -4.33 -11.03 -8.29
C LEU A 90 -4.41 -12.53 -7.94
N ASN A 91 -4.05 -13.40 -8.88
CA ASN A 91 -3.99 -14.85 -8.63
C ASN A 91 -2.92 -15.19 -7.59
N GLN A 92 -1.75 -14.53 -7.65
CA GLN A 92 -0.70 -14.72 -6.65
C GLN A 92 -1.18 -14.27 -5.27
N MET A 93 -1.83 -13.11 -5.18
CA MET A 93 -2.40 -12.60 -3.93
C MET A 93 -3.46 -13.53 -3.36
N LYS A 94 -4.35 -14.05 -4.22
CA LYS A 94 -5.36 -15.02 -3.82
C LYS A 94 -4.73 -16.24 -3.17
N LYS A 95 -3.67 -16.78 -3.78
CA LYS A 95 -2.93 -17.94 -3.26
C LYS A 95 -2.21 -17.63 -1.95
N ASP A 96 -1.40 -16.57 -1.94
CA ASP A 96 -0.56 -16.19 -0.80
C ASP A 96 -1.39 -15.85 0.46
N LEU A 97 -2.54 -15.19 0.26
CA LEU A 97 -3.44 -14.76 1.34
C LEU A 97 -4.58 -15.75 1.59
N ARG A 98 -4.56 -16.92 0.95
CA ARG A 98 -5.55 -18.00 1.12
C ARG A 98 -6.99 -17.50 0.92
N LEU A 99 -7.21 -16.64 -0.08
CA LEU A 99 -8.53 -16.06 -0.36
C LEU A 99 -9.38 -16.98 -1.24
N GLN A 100 -10.70 -16.90 -1.10
CA GLN A 100 -11.63 -17.69 -1.93
C GLN A 100 -11.81 -17.07 -3.32
N VAL A 101 -11.72 -15.75 -3.42
CA VAL A 101 -11.93 -14.98 -4.66
C VAL A 101 -10.74 -14.08 -4.95
N LEU A 102 -10.63 -13.62 -6.20
CA LEU A 102 -9.58 -12.66 -6.59
C LEU A 102 -9.82 -11.32 -5.89
N PRO A 103 -8.81 -10.75 -5.23
CA PRO A 103 -8.96 -9.47 -4.53
C PRO A 103 -8.75 -8.28 -5.48
N ASP A 104 -9.67 -8.09 -6.42
CA ASP A 104 -9.58 -6.96 -7.37
C ASP A 104 -9.99 -5.64 -6.74
N HIS A 105 -10.77 -5.66 -5.64
CA HIS A 105 -11.12 -4.50 -4.83
C HIS A 105 -10.66 -4.75 -3.40
N ILE A 106 -9.68 -3.97 -2.95
CA ILE A 106 -9.11 -4.06 -1.60
C ILE A 106 -9.27 -2.71 -0.90
N GLU A 107 -9.67 -2.73 0.37
CA GLU A 107 -9.71 -1.53 1.20
C GLU A 107 -8.76 -1.69 2.38
N CYS A 108 -8.03 -0.63 2.71
CA CYS A 108 -7.14 -0.63 3.87
C CYS A 108 -7.52 0.51 4.82
N PHE A 109 -7.59 0.19 6.11
CA PHE A 109 -7.96 1.14 7.17
C PHE A 109 -6.78 1.37 8.11
N ASP A 110 -6.49 2.64 8.37
CA ASP A 110 -5.50 3.07 9.36
C ASP A 110 -6.13 4.10 10.29
N ASN A 111 -6.00 3.90 11.60
CA ASN A 111 -6.40 4.87 12.61
C ASN A 111 -5.21 5.77 12.94
N SER A 112 -5.42 7.06 12.90
CA SER A 112 -4.42 8.04 13.32
C SER A 112 -4.98 8.94 14.42
N ASN A 113 -4.39 8.83 15.61
CA ASN A 113 -4.70 9.66 16.76
C ASN A 113 -3.65 10.75 16.89
N ILE A 114 -4.09 11.99 16.96
CA ILE A 114 -3.22 13.11 17.32
C ILE A 114 -3.72 13.69 18.63
N GLN A 115 -2.82 13.86 19.56
CA GLN A 115 -3.10 14.48 20.86
C GLN A 115 -3.85 15.81 20.68
N GLY A 116 -5.01 15.92 21.33
CA GLY A 116 -5.81 17.14 21.33
C GLY A 116 -6.78 17.35 20.18
N SER A 117 -6.95 16.38 19.30
CA SER A 117 -7.96 16.44 18.21
C SER A 117 -8.79 15.17 18.15
N ASN A 118 -9.97 15.26 17.55
CA ASN A 118 -10.81 14.09 17.32
C ASN A 118 -10.04 13.04 16.49
N PRO A 119 -10.05 11.78 16.89
CA PRO A 119 -9.37 10.74 16.14
C PRO A 119 -9.97 10.62 14.74
N VAL A 120 -9.12 10.28 13.77
CA VAL A 120 -9.48 10.17 12.36
C VAL A 120 -9.00 8.83 11.83
N ALA A 121 -9.83 8.17 11.06
CA ALA A 121 -9.45 6.97 10.33
C ALA A 121 -9.38 7.27 8.82
N ALA A 122 -8.39 6.69 8.17
CA ALA A 122 -8.21 6.72 6.73
C ALA A 122 -8.69 5.39 6.13
N CYS A 123 -9.43 5.49 5.04
CA CYS A 123 -9.79 4.35 4.20
C CYS A 123 -9.20 4.59 2.82
N VAL A 124 -8.28 3.75 2.38
CA VAL A 124 -7.76 3.78 1.01
C VAL A 124 -8.27 2.58 0.23
N VAL A 125 -8.42 2.75 -1.06
CA VAL A 125 -9.01 1.76 -1.95
C VAL A 125 -8.02 1.45 -3.07
N PHE A 126 -7.80 0.16 -3.31
CA PHE A 126 -7.05 -0.32 -4.48
C PHE A 126 -8.00 -1.11 -5.38
N ARG A 127 -7.91 -0.85 -6.66
CA ARG A 127 -8.61 -1.59 -7.73
C ARG A 127 -7.56 -2.22 -8.63
N ASN A 128 -7.64 -3.51 -8.83
CA ASN A 128 -6.71 -4.22 -9.71
C ASN A 128 -5.24 -3.93 -9.34
N THR A 129 -4.94 -4.02 -8.05
CA THR A 129 -3.62 -3.79 -7.44
C THR A 129 -3.10 -2.34 -7.50
N LYS A 130 -3.92 -1.37 -7.96
CA LYS A 130 -3.52 0.04 -8.10
C LYS A 130 -4.36 0.97 -7.21
N PRO A 131 -3.79 2.08 -6.72
CA PRO A 131 -4.54 3.05 -5.91
C PRO A 131 -5.69 3.72 -6.67
N ALA A 132 -6.91 3.59 -6.15
CA ALA A 132 -8.12 4.27 -6.66
C ALA A 132 -8.40 5.51 -5.81
N LYS A 133 -7.57 6.55 -5.98
CA LYS A 133 -7.54 7.73 -5.09
C LYS A 133 -8.87 8.46 -4.97
N LYS A 134 -9.74 8.41 -6.00
CA LYS A 134 -11.07 9.02 -5.98
C LYS A 134 -12.02 8.35 -4.97
N GLU A 135 -11.75 7.09 -4.64
CA GLU A 135 -12.54 6.29 -3.71
C GLU A 135 -12.05 6.38 -2.25
N TYR A 136 -10.93 7.05 -1.99
CA TYR A 136 -10.38 7.24 -0.64
C TYR A 136 -11.34 8.05 0.24
N ARG A 137 -11.43 7.71 1.52
CA ARG A 137 -12.30 8.42 2.47
C ARG A 137 -11.61 8.63 3.81
N HIS A 138 -11.90 9.76 4.42
CA HIS A 138 -11.56 10.04 5.82
C HIS A 138 -12.81 9.93 6.67
N TYR A 139 -12.66 9.39 7.86
CA TYR A 139 -13.72 9.29 8.85
C TYR A 139 -13.31 10.00 10.12
N ILE A 140 -14.02 11.06 10.47
CA ILE A 140 -13.90 11.69 11.79
C ILE A 140 -14.68 10.79 12.74
N ILE A 141 -14.03 10.33 13.79
CA ILE A 141 -14.63 9.47 14.81
C ILE A 141 -15.58 10.33 15.65
N LYS A 142 -16.79 9.84 15.89
CA LYS A 142 -17.86 10.60 16.53
C LYS A 142 -18.24 10.09 17.92
N THR A 143 -18.21 8.77 18.13
CA THR A 143 -18.75 8.13 19.32
C THR A 143 -17.70 7.81 20.38
N VAL A 144 -16.41 7.93 20.02
CA VAL A 144 -15.31 7.55 20.91
C VAL A 144 -14.67 8.79 21.51
N THR A 145 -14.66 8.88 22.82
CA THR A 145 -13.96 9.94 23.55
C THR A 145 -12.58 9.41 23.98
N GLY A 146 -11.54 10.17 23.68
CA GLY A 146 -10.19 9.80 24.01
C GLY A 146 -9.51 8.91 22.96
N ALA A 147 -8.37 8.37 23.32
CA ALA A 147 -7.53 7.56 22.43
C ALA A 147 -7.87 6.08 22.55
N ASN A 148 -8.97 5.67 21.93
CA ASN A 148 -9.39 4.27 21.89
C ASN A 148 -9.42 3.80 20.42
N ASP A 149 -8.30 3.26 19.96
CA ASP A 149 -8.11 2.80 18.58
C ASP A 149 -9.05 1.64 18.21
N TYR A 150 -9.43 0.81 19.20
CA TYR A 150 -10.31 -0.34 18.97
C TYR A 150 -11.74 0.11 18.65
N ALA A 151 -12.31 0.94 19.50
CA ALA A 151 -13.65 1.48 19.29
C ALA A 151 -13.72 2.36 18.04
N SER A 152 -12.64 3.09 17.74
CA SER A 152 -12.54 3.90 16.53
C SER A 152 -12.56 3.03 15.27
N MET A 153 -11.85 1.90 15.27
CA MET A 153 -11.85 0.96 14.15
C MET A 153 -13.23 0.35 13.94
N GLU A 154 -13.88 -0.07 15.04
CA GLU A 154 -15.23 -0.61 15.00
C GLU A 154 -16.22 0.39 14.37
N GLU A 155 -16.21 1.65 14.83
CA GLU A 155 -17.09 2.72 14.30
C GLU A 155 -16.89 2.91 12.80
N VAL A 156 -15.64 3.02 12.35
CA VAL A 156 -15.32 3.31 10.94
C VAL A 156 -15.77 2.19 10.02
N ILE A 157 -15.45 0.94 10.38
CA ILE A 157 -15.82 -0.24 9.59
C ILE A 157 -17.35 -0.32 9.49
N TYR A 158 -18.06 -0.15 10.62
CA TYR A 158 -19.52 -0.16 10.64
C TYR A 158 -20.10 0.91 9.69
N ARG A 159 -19.67 2.16 9.83
CA ARG A 159 -20.16 3.29 9.02
C ARG A 159 -19.88 3.11 7.53
N ARG A 160 -18.67 2.61 7.20
CA ARG A 160 -18.27 2.37 5.81
C ARG A 160 -19.18 1.34 5.15
N TYR A 161 -19.28 0.17 5.74
CA TYR A 161 -19.98 -0.95 5.10
C TYR A 161 -21.50 -0.86 5.22
N LYS A 162 -22.04 -0.27 6.30
CA LYS A 162 -23.46 0.08 6.37
C LYS A 162 -23.86 0.98 5.20
N ARG A 163 -23.07 2.02 4.94
CA ARG A 163 -23.31 2.94 3.82
C ARG A 163 -23.26 2.22 2.46
N LEU A 164 -22.25 1.38 2.23
CA LEU A 164 -22.14 0.63 0.97
C LEU A 164 -23.34 -0.29 0.74
N LEU A 165 -23.85 -0.92 1.81
CA LEU A 165 -25.04 -1.76 1.75
C LEU A 165 -26.31 -0.92 1.43
N GLU A 166 -26.49 0.20 2.11
CA GLU A 166 -27.61 1.12 1.88
C GLU A 166 -27.62 1.68 0.46
N GLU A 167 -26.43 2.03 -0.05
CA GLU A 167 -26.28 2.57 -1.42
C GLU A 167 -26.19 1.47 -2.48
N LYS A 168 -26.27 0.19 -2.10
CA LYS A 168 -26.15 -0.99 -2.98
C LYS A 168 -24.86 -0.97 -3.83
N GLN A 169 -23.77 -0.46 -3.23
CA GLN A 169 -22.47 -0.43 -3.88
C GLN A 169 -21.73 -1.76 -3.72
N SER A 170 -20.78 -2.02 -4.62
CA SER A 170 -19.97 -3.24 -4.57
C SER A 170 -19.09 -3.27 -3.32
N LEU A 171 -19.05 -4.42 -2.66
CA LEU A 171 -18.20 -4.65 -1.49
C LEU A 171 -16.80 -5.07 -1.95
N PRO A 172 -15.75 -4.78 -1.15
CA PRO A 172 -14.42 -5.30 -1.45
C PRO A 172 -14.34 -6.80 -1.20
N GLN A 173 -13.41 -7.47 -1.87
CA GLN A 173 -13.10 -8.87 -1.58
C GLN A 173 -12.17 -9.02 -0.40
N LEU A 174 -11.39 -7.97 -0.09
CA LEU A 174 -10.42 -8.00 1.00
C LEU A 174 -10.39 -6.66 1.75
N ILE A 175 -10.47 -6.75 3.07
CA ILE A 175 -10.21 -5.62 3.98
C ILE A 175 -8.89 -5.89 4.68
N VAL A 176 -8.01 -4.89 4.67
CA VAL A 176 -6.74 -4.90 5.41
C VAL A 176 -6.84 -3.88 6.55
N ILE A 177 -6.63 -4.34 7.78
CA ILE A 177 -6.60 -3.47 8.96
C ILE A 177 -5.12 -3.20 9.32
N ASP A 178 -4.69 -1.94 9.28
CA ASP A 178 -3.34 -1.56 9.73
C ASP A 178 -3.31 -1.61 11.26
N GLY A 179 -3.14 -2.80 11.77
CA GLY A 179 -3.15 -3.09 13.20
C GLY A 179 -3.07 -4.58 13.46
N GLY A 180 -2.72 -4.93 14.69
CA GLY A 180 -2.64 -6.31 15.12
C GLY A 180 -4.00 -6.91 15.49
N LYS A 181 -3.95 -8.02 16.23
CA LYS A 181 -5.13 -8.81 16.62
C LYS A 181 -6.27 -7.97 17.22
N GLY A 182 -5.96 -7.02 18.09
CA GLY A 182 -7.00 -6.23 18.78
C GLY A 182 -7.81 -5.35 17.82
N GLN A 183 -7.14 -4.67 16.88
CA GLN A 183 -7.83 -3.86 15.88
C GLN A 183 -8.60 -4.72 14.88
N LEU A 184 -8.01 -5.87 14.50
CA LEU A 184 -8.73 -6.85 13.67
C LEU A 184 -10.01 -7.34 14.36
N SER A 185 -9.92 -7.71 15.63
CA SER A 185 -11.09 -8.18 16.41
C SER A 185 -12.19 -7.11 16.45
N SER A 186 -11.82 -5.85 16.67
CA SER A 186 -12.78 -4.74 16.69
C SER A 186 -13.45 -4.52 15.34
N ALA A 187 -12.67 -4.60 14.25
CA ALA A 187 -13.23 -4.52 12.89
C ALA A 187 -14.24 -5.65 12.64
N LEU A 188 -13.94 -6.85 13.13
CA LEU A 188 -14.79 -8.02 12.93
C LEU A 188 -16.15 -7.91 13.65
N LEU A 189 -16.24 -7.19 14.77
CA LEU A 189 -17.53 -6.92 15.44
C LEU A 189 -18.50 -6.21 14.49
N SER A 190 -18.00 -5.20 13.76
CA SER A 190 -18.82 -4.47 12.77
C SER A 190 -19.18 -5.33 11.55
N ILE A 191 -18.24 -6.14 11.08
CA ILE A 191 -18.45 -7.06 9.95
C ILE A 191 -19.53 -8.08 10.30
N ASP A 192 -19.51 -8.61 11.54
CA ASP A 192 -20.50 -9.55 12.04
C ASP A 192 -21.88 -8.89 12.20
N ALA A 193 -21.92 -7.69 12.79
CA ALA A 193 -23.16 -6.93 12.98
C ALA A 193 -23.86 -6.62 11.66
N LEU A 194 -23.11 -6.53 10.56
CA LEU A 194 -23.64 -6.27 9.22
C LEU A 194 -23.87 -7.55 8.39
N GLY A 195 -23.58 -8.72 8.95
CA GLY A 195 -23.75 -10.01 8.26
C GLY A 195 -22.79 -10.21 7.09
N LEU A 196 -21.58 -9.67 7.19
CA LEU A 196 -20.60 -9.66 6.09
C LEU A 196 -19.42 -10.64 6.28
N ARG A 197 -19.41 -11.40 7.39
CA ARG A 197 -18.28 -12.29 7.75
C ARG A 197 -17.88 -13.26 6.63
N ASN A 198 -18.87 -13.82 5.94
CA ASN A 198 -18.63 -14.80 4.87
C ASN A 198 -18.60 -14.18 3.46
N LYS A 199 -18.72 -12.85 3.37
CA LYS A 199 -18.77 -12.13 2.09
C LYS A 199 -17.46 -11.40 1.79
N ILE A 200 -16.73 -10.99 2.83
CA ILE A 200 -15.49 -10.20 2.70
C ILE A 200 -14.41 -10.85 3.55
N ALA A 201 -13.25 -11.10 2.96
CA ALA A 201 -12.07 -11.51 3.71
C ALA A 201 -11.51 -10.31 4.49
N VAL A 202 -11.15 -10.51 5.76
CA VAL A 202 -10.57 -9.46 6.60
C VAL A 202 -9.26 -9.97 7.19
N ILE A 203 -8.19 -9.19 7.07
CA ILE A 203 -6.89 -9.49 7.69
C ILE A 203 -6.37 -8.27 8.45
N GLY A 204 -5.62 -8.53 9.50
CA GLY A 204 -4.85 -7.48 10.19
C GLY A 204 -3.37 -7.57 9.80
N ILE A 205 -2.69 -6.43 9.75
CA ILE A 205 -1.25 -6.42 9.54
C ILE A 205 -0.55 -5.60 10.62
N ALA A 206 0.34 -6.23 11.40
CA ALA A 206 1.10 -5.56 12.45
C ALA A 206 2.36 -4.92 11.86
N LYS A 207 2.64 -3.69 12.27
CA LYS A 207 3.69 -2.82 11.69
C LYS A 207 5.10 -3.38 11.81
N ARG A 208 5.45 -3.94 12.96
CA ARG A 208 6.86 -4.19 13.30
C ARG A 208 7.48 -5.36 12.54
N LEU A 209 6.73 -6.45 12.36
CA LEU A 209 7.23 -7.68 11.72
C LEU A 209 6.44 -8.05 10.46
N GLU A 210 5.50 -7.21 10.06
CA GLU A 210 4.59 -7.45 8.93
C GLU A 210 3.81 -8.76 9.09
N GLU A 211 3.43 -9.04 10.34
CA GLU A 211 2.62 -10.18 10.72
C GLU A 211 1.20 -10.02 10.19
N ILE A 212 0.74 -11.03 9.47
CA ILE A 212 -0.62 -11.08 8.94
C ILE A 212 -1.47 -11.94 9.87
N TYR A 213 -2.53 -11.35 10.41
CA TYR A 213 -3.46 -12.02 11.31
C TYR A 213 -4.78 -12.30 10.59
N TYR A 214 -5.28 -13.51 10.76
CA TYR A 214 -6.59 -13.94 10.28
C TYR A 214 -7.61 -13.94 11.41
N PRO A 215 -8.92 -13.83 11.08
CA PRO A 215 -9.96 -13.93 12.11
C PRO A 215 -9.84 -15.25 12.89
N ASN A 216 -9.92 -15.14 14.20
CA ASN A 216 -9.91 -16.28 15.13
C ASN A 216 -8.62 -17.13 15.11
N ASP A 217 -7.58 -16.64 14.47
CA ASP A 217 -6.28 -17.35 14.46
C ASP A 217 -5.27 -16.56 15.31
N PRO A 218 -4.77 -17.13 16.42
CA PRO A 218 -3.78 -16.45 17.25
C PRO A 218 -2.38 -16.43 16.64
N ILE A 219 -2.13 -17.27 15.63
CA ILE A 219 -0.80 -17.43 15.03
C ILE A 219 -0.69 -16.56 13.78
N PRO A 220 0.27 -15.61 13.74
CA PRO A 220 0.42 -14.79 12.54
C PRO A 220 1.06 -15.59 11.39
N MET A 221 0.67 -15.22 10.18
CA MET A 221 1.31 -15.72 8.96
C MET A 221 2.34 -14.70 8.49
N TYR A 222 3.42 -15.20 7.90
CA TYR A 222 4.47 -14.38 7.30
C TYR A 222 4.56 -14.69 5.80
N LEU A 223 4.66 -13.65 5.00
CA LEU A 223 4.95 -13.78 3.56
C LEU A 223 6.45 -13.62 3.32
N ASP A 224 6.94 -14.24 2.25
CA ASP A 224 8.33 -14.00 1.80
C ASP A 224 8.54 -12.50 1.59
N LYS A 225 9.64 -11.97 2.12
CA LYS A 225 10.00 -10.54 2.01
C LYS A 225 10.12 -10.07 0.56
N ARG A 226 10.36 -10.98 -0.36
CA ARG A 226 10.48 -10.68 -1.79
C ARG A 226 9.17 -10.84 -2.55
N SER A 227 8.10 -11.32 -1.91
CA SER A 227 6.83 -11.57 -2.61
C SER A 227 6.18 -10.28 -3.11
N GLU A 228 5.58 -10.35 -4.28
CA GLU A 228 4.83 -9.24 -4.86
C GLU A 228 3.57 -8.94 -4.04
N THR A 229 2.96 -9.96 -3.44
CA THR A 229 1.81 -9.82 -2.54
C THR A 229 2.16 -8.93 -1.35
N LEU A 230 3.30 -9.20 -0.69
CA LEU A 230 3.72 -8.38 0.46
C LEU A 230 3.97 -6.93 0.04
N LYS A 231 4.59 -6.71 -1.11
CA LYS A 231 4.85 -5.36 -1.64
C LYS A 231 3.54 -4.58 -1.87
N ILE A 232 2.50 -5.25 -2.38
CA ILE A 232 1.18 -4.62 -2.58
C ILE A 232 0.54 -4.28 -1.23
N ILE A 233 0.60 -5.18 -0.24
CA ILE A 233 0.07 -4.94 1.11
C ILE A 233 0.82 -3.78 1.79
N GLN A 234 2.16 -3.76 1.68
CA GLN A 234 2.98 -2.64 2.18
C GLN A 234 2.60 -1.32 1.53
N GLN A 235 2.38 -1.33 0.22
CA GLN A 235 1.94 -0.13 -0.52
C GLN A 235 0.57 0.35 -0.03
N LEU A 236 -0.38 -0.58 0.16
CA LEU A 236 -1.71 -0.29 0.72
C LEU A 236 -1.60 0.37 2.10
N ARG A 237 -0.85 -0.25 3.00
CA ARG A 237 -0.63 0.24 4.37
C ARG A 237 0.03 1.63 4.35
N ASN A 238 1.13 1.76 3.60
CA ASN A 238 1.86 3.04 3.51
C ASN A 238 0.98 4.15 2.95
N GLU A 239 0.13 3.82 1.99
CA GLU A 239 -0.82 4.78 1.40
C GLU A 239 -1.92 5.17 2.38
N ALA A 240 -2.45 4.23 3.18
CA ALA A 240 -3.42 4.51 4.23
C ALA A 240 -2.82 5.46 5.27
N HIS A 241 -1.63 5.15 5.73
CA HIS A 241 -0.90 5.99 6.69
C HIS A 241 -0.61 7.39 6.12
N ARG A 242 -0.08 7.47 4.89
CA ARG A 242 0.19 8.74 4.20
C ARG A 242 -1.08 9.60 4.07
N PHE A 243 -2.19 8.95 3.72
CA PHE A 243 -3.48 9.63 3.53
C PHE A 243 -4.03 10.15 4.87
N GLY A 244 -3.93 9.36 5.94
CA GLY A 244 -4.31 9.76 7.30
C GLY A 244 -3.51 10.98 7.80
N VAL A 245 -2.18 10.90 7.70
CA VAL A 245 -1.27 11.98 8.13
C VAL A 245 -1.54 13.28 7.36
N ARG A 246 -1.87 13.21 6.07
CA ARG A 246 -2.16 14.40 5.25
C ARG A 246 -3.34 15.20 5.80
N LEU A 247 -4.39 14.54 6.28
CA LEU A 247 -5.53 15.24 6.86
C LEU A 247 -5.13 16.01 8.12
N HIS A 248 -4.33 15.39 8.97
CA HIS A 248 -3.84 16.02 10.18
C HIS A 248 -2.96 17.26 9.89
N ARG A 249 -2.07 17.13 8.90
CA ARG A 249 -1.24 18.27 8.46
C ARG A 249 -2.12 19.43 7.98
N ASN A 250 -3.13 19.12 7.16
CA ASN A 250 -4.05 20.15 6.65
C ASN A 250 -4.86 20.81 7.77
N LYS A 251 -5.31 20.05 8.78
CA LYS A 251 -6.01 20.59 9.95
C LYS A 251 -5.07 21.47 10.79
N ARG A 252 -3.85 21.01 11.07
CA ARG A 252 -2.84 21.82 11.80
C ARG A 252 -2.51 23.11 11.08
N SER A 253 -2.28 23.05 9.76
CA SER A 253 -1.98 24.23 8.96
C SER A 253 -3.15 25.22 9.00
N LYS A 254 -4.38 24.75 8.91
CA LYS A 254 -5.57 25.62 9.03
C LYS A 254 -5.68 26.22 10.43
N HIS A 255 -5.46 25.44 11.49
CA HIS A 255 -5.50 25.92 12.87
C HIS A 255 -4.37 26.91 13.16
N ALA A 256 -3.15 26.62 12.74
CA ALA A 256 -2.02 27.53 12.92
C ALA A 256 -2.22 28.84 12.17
N VAL A 257 -2.80 28.75 10.96
CA VAL A 257 -3.11 29.91 10.13
C VAL A 257 -4.26 30.72 10.74
N SER A 258 -5.32 30.06 11.24
CA SER A 258 -6.42 30.80 11.89
C SER A 258 -5.96 31.42 13.19
N SER A 259 -5.22 30.73 14.04
CA SER A 259 -4.80 31.25 15.35
C SER A 259 -3.94 32.52 15.24
N SER A 260 -3.10 32.63 14.20
CA SER A 260 -2.27 33.84 14.02
C SER A 260 -3.06 35.02 13.47
N LEU A 261 -4.18 34.77 12.76
CA LEU A 261 -5.05 35.83 12.24
C LEU A 261 -6.25 36.11 13.17
N ASP A 262 -6.68 35.12 13.98
CA ASP A 262 -7.77 35.30 14.96
C ASP A 262 -7.41 36.28 16.07
N ASN A 263 -6.13 36.50 16.34
CA ASN A 263 -5.65 37.43 17.35
C ASN A 263 -5.72 38.89 16.90
N ILE A 264 -6.11 39.15 15.68
CA ILE A 264 -6.20 40.52 15.15
C ILE A 264 -7.58 41.11 15.48
N PRO A 265 -7.66 42.17 16.33
CA PRO A 265 -8.95 42.73 16.73
C PRO A 265 -9.77 43.23 15.52
N GLY A 266 -11.03 42.80 15.44
CA GLY A 266 -11.96 43.27 14.41
C GLY A 266 -11.88 42.46 13.11
N ILE A 267 -11.10 41.38 13.07
CA ILE A 267 -11.03 40.47 11.94
C ILE A 267 -11.72 39.14 12.29
N GLY A 268 -12.86 38.90 11.72
CA GLY A 268 -13.59 37.64 11.90
C GLY A 268 -13.28 36.62 10.80
N GLU A 269 -13.78 35.40 10.99
CA GLU A 269 -13.54 34.23 10.15
C GLU A 269 -13.73 34.51 8.64
N LYS A 270 -14.81 35.23 8.28
CA LYS A 270 -15.10 35.55 6.87
C LYS A 270 -14.00 36.43 6.25
N THR A 271 -13.43 37.35 7.04
CA THR A 271 -12.34 38.24 6.61
C THR A 271 -11.04 37.46 6.44
N ILE A 272 -10.76 36.54 7.37
CA ILE A 272 -9.60 35.64 7.31
C ILE A 272 -9.64 34.79 6.04
N ILE A 273 -10.81 34.24 5.71
CA ILE A 273 -11.00 33.43 4.49
C ILE A 273 -10.72 34.28 3.24
N LYS A 274 -11.18 35.55 3.19
CA LYS A 274 -10.92 36.46 2.07
C LYS A 274 -9.43 36.74 1.91
N LEU A 275 -8.72 37.03 3.03
CA LEU A 275 -7.28 37.30 3.01
C LEU A 275 -6.49 36.08 2.52
N LEU A 276 -6.81 34.91 3.03
CA LEU A 276 -6.14 33.65 2.63
C LEU A 276 -6.42 33.26 1.18
N LYS A 277 -7.63 33.58 0.69
CA LYS A 277 -7.98 33.33 -0.70
C LYS A 277 -7.16 34.19 -1.67
N MET A 278 -6.91 35.46 -1.27
CA MET A 278 -6.16 36.41 -2.09
C MET A 278 -4.65 36.21 -1.99
N PHE A 279 -4.11 36.17 -0.78
CA PHE A 279 -2.66 36.17 -0.52
C PHE A 279 -2.05 34.77 -0.40
N LYS A 280 -2.89 33.72 -0.32
CA LYS A 280 -2.48 32.29 -0.27
C LYS A 280 -1.74 31.84 0.99
N SER A 281 -1.11 32.74 1.76
CA SER A 281 -0.39 32.39 3.01
C SER A 281 -0.33 33.57 3.98
N VAL A 282 -0.18 33.26 5.29
CA VAL A 282 -0.01 34.27 6.35
C VAL A 282 1.26 35.11 6.10
N LYS A 283 2.33 34.47 5.64
CA LYS A 283 3.57 35.18 5.30
C LYS A 283 3.32 36.29 4.27
N ARG A 284 2.62 35.99 3.19
CA ARG A 284 2.28 36.97 2.15
C ARG A 284 1.31 38.06 2.66
N ILE A 285 0.42 37.70 3.61
CA ILE A 285 -0.45 38.69 4.26
C ILE A 285 0.40 39.67 5.10
N LYS A 286 1.40 39.18 5.83
CA LYS A 286 2.34 39.98 6.62
C LYS A 286 3.19 40.91 5.76
N GLU A 287 3.59 40.45 4.58
CA GLU A 287 4.43 41.17 3.63
C GLU A 287 3.64 42.11 2.69
N ALA A 288 2.30 42.04 2.71
CA ALA A 288 1.44 42.78 1.80
C ALA A 288 1.37 44.26 2.18
N GLU A 289 1.29 45.12 1.18
CA GLU A 289 1.15 46.57 1.39
C GLU A 289 -0.26 46.92 1.90
N LEU A 290 -0.33 48.02 2.66
CA LEU A 290 -1.61 48.54 3.20
C LEU A 290 -2.68 48.71 2.14
N LYS A 291 -2.31 49.16 0.94
CA LYS A 291 -3.17 49.36 -0.19
C LYS A 291 -3.83 48.06 -0.67
N ASP A 292 -3.03 46.98 -0.75
CA ASP A 292 -3.50 45.65 -1.19
C ASP A 292 -4.41 45.01 -0.16
N LEU A 293 -4.05 45.14 1.13
CA LEU A 293 -4.91 44.68 2.22
C LEU A 293 -6.22 45.46 2.25
N GLY A 294 -6.16 46.78 2.06
CA GLY A 294 -7.31 47.67 2.05
C GLY A 294 -8.32 47.31 0.96
N ALA A 295 -7.84 46.92 -0.22
CA ALA A 295 -8.69 46.50 -1.34
C ALA A 295 -9.51 45.23 -1.01
N VAL A 296 -9.00 44.37 -0.13
CA VAL A 296 -9.64 43.08 0.24
C VAL A 296 -10.58 43.22 1.45
N ILE A 297 -10.15 43.98 2.47
CA ILE A 297 -10.82 44.00 3.79
C ILE A 297 -11.22 45.39 4.28
N GLY A 298 -10.95 46.44 3.51
CA GLY A 298 -11.23 47.85 3.85
C GLY A 298 -10.10 48.47 4.70
N ASN A 299 -9.94 49.77 4.58
CA ASN A 299 -8.79 50.51 5.14
C ASN A 299 -8.66 50.41 6.67
N GLY A 300 -9.78 50.46 7.39
CA GLY A 300 -9.75 50.39 8.86
C GLY A 300 -9.31 49.03 9.38
N LYS A 301 -9.61 47.93 8.69
CA LYS A 301 -9.21 46.58 9.03
C LYS A 301 -7.76 46.30 8.59
N SER A 302 -7.34 46.86 7.48
CA SER A 302 -5.99 46.66 6.95
C SER A 302 -4.93 47.30 7.85
N GLN A 303 -5.22 48.51 8.40
CA GLN A 303 -4.32 49.17 9.42
C GLN A 303 -4.14 48.27 10.65
N ARG A 304 -5.24 47.73 11.19
CA ARG A 304 -5.18 46.82 12.36
C ARG A 304 -4.39 45.55 12.06
N THR A 305 -4.53 45.01 10.85
CA THR A 305 -3.78 43.83 10.44
C THR A 305 -2.28 44.08 10.42
N LEU A 306 -1.84 45.17 9.81
CA LEU A 306 -0.44 45.54 9.76
C LEU A 306 0.14 45.83 11.16
N PHE A 307 -0.60 46.60 11.99
CA PHE A 307 -0.17 46.95 13.35
C PHE A 307 0.06 45.70 14.20
N THR A 308 -0.83 44.72 14.12
CA THR A 308 -0.70 43.47 14.89
C THR A 308 0.53 42.64 14.43
N PHE A 309 0.84 42.69 13.16
CA PHE A 309 2.01 41.98 12.65
C PHE A 309 3.35 42.68 12.88
N SER A 310 3.32 43.99 13.07
CA SER A 310 4.50 44.79 13.44
C SER A 310 4.89 44.65 14.91
N UNK A 311 4.08 44.30 15.66
CA UNK A 311 4.32 44.12 17.04
C UNK A 311 4.74 42.72 17.41
N UNK A 312 4.55 42.08 16.74
CA UNK A 312 4.90 40.76 16.90
C UNK A 312 6.16 40.35 16.37
#